data_416753d707124c6ad16c962eb4b02211
#
_entry.id   416753d707124c6ad16c962eb4b02211
#
_cell.length_a   1.000
_cell.length_b   1.000
_cell.length_c   1.000
_cell.angle_alpha   90.00
_cell.angle_beta   90.00
_cell.angle_gamma   90.00
#
_symmetry.space_group_name_H-M   'P 1'
#
loop_
_entity.id
_entity.type
_entity.pdbx_description
1 polymer ?
#
loop_
_entity_poly.entity_id
_entity_poly.type
_entity_poly.pdbx_seq_one_letter_code
_entity_poly.pdbx_strand_id
1 'polypeptide(L)'
;ALPIYSTSALACDGGYYKDGDTTVTNYTDDGVVLLSTVDSFQVLYGVAPTTPIPPVGQRFPVRYMGMETYTAILPAINRPIISALRVGVLVRSSESIGANYGTPADISVLDATVAGTAINDQRVHRLFTSTLKLRNAI
;
A
#
# COMPACT_ATOMS: atom_id res chain seq x y z
N ALA A 1 -3.98 -0.95 -7.17
CA ALA A 1 -2.56 -0.86 -6.81
C ALA A 1 -2.01 0.41 -7.43
N LEU A 2 -1.40 1.27 -6.64
CA LEU A 2 -0.67 2.41 -7.17
C LEU A 2 0.62 1.89 -7.80
N PRO A 3 0.90 2.14 -9.07
CA PRO A 3 2.12 1.67 -9.69
C PRO A 3 3.32 2.39 -9.07
N ILE A 4 4.33 1.62 -8.65
CA ILE A 4 5.66 2.15 -8.32
C ILE A 4 6.44 2.12 -9.63
N TYR A 5 6.75 3.28 -10.17
CA TYR A 5 7.50 3.39 -11.41
C TYR A 5 9.00 3.18 -11.19
N SER A 6 9.73 2.88 -12.27
CA SER A 6 11.18 2.66 -12.30
C SER A 6 12.02 3.82 -11.75
N THR A 7 11.42 4.97 -11.52
CA THR A 7 12.03 6.18 -10.94
C THR A 7 11.96 6.22 -9.40
N SER A 8 11.50 5.16 -8.75
CA SER A 8 11.29 5.16 -7.28
C SER A 8 10.40 6.31 -6.81
N ALA A 9 9.23 6.45 -7.42
CA ALA A 9 8.24 7.46 -7.07
C ALA A 9 6.87 6.82 -6.79
N LEU A 10 6.14 7.36 -5.82
CA LEU A 10 4.73 7.09 -5.61
C LEU A 10 3.91 8.08 -6.43
N ALA A 11 3.16 7.59 -7.39
CA ALA A 11 2.27 8.39 -8.22
C ALA A 11 0.82 8.01 -8.03
N CYS A 12 -0.08 8.97 -8.18
CA CYS A 12 -1.51 8.75 -8.22
C CYS A 12 -2.00 8.89 -9.65
N ASP A 13 -2.58 7.83 -10.17
CA ASP A 13 -3.30 7.84 -11.44
C ASP A 13 -4.80 7.86 -11.13
N GLY A 14 -5.49 8.91 -11.58
CA GLY A 14 -6.91 9.14 -11.38
C GLY A 14 -7.68 9.04 -12.67
N GLY A 15 -8.20 7.86 -13.00
CA GLY A 15 -9.14 7.73 -14.11
C GLY A 15 -10.54 8.25 -13.76
N TYR A 16 -11.30 8.64 -14.75
CA TYR A 16 -12.69 9.06 -14.59
C TYR A 16 -13.60 8.40 -15.62
N TYR A 17 -14.87 8.28 -15.27
CA TYR A 17 -15.92 7.87 -16.20
C TYR A 17 -16.56 9.11 -16.81
N LYS A 18 -16.68 9.14 -18.14
CA LYS A 18 -17.63 10.06 -18.80
C LYS A 18 -19.02 9.46 -18.74
N ASP A 19 -20.03 10.34 -18.70
CA ASP A 19 -21.42 9.90 -18.69
C ASP A 19 -21.71 9.03 -19.93
N GLY A 20 -22.21 7.81 -19.68
CA GLY A 20 -22.44 6.80 -20.72
C GLY A 20 -21.27 5.86 -21.05
N ASP A 21 -20.09 6.05 -20.49
CA ASP A 21 -18.94 5.18 -20.71
C ASP A 21 -18.95 3.97 -19.76
N THR A 22 -18.54 2.81 -20.27
CA THR A 22 -18.30 1.58 -19.49
C THR A 22 -16.84 1.40 -19.10
N THR A 23 -15.95 2.24 -19.61
CA THR A 23 -14.52 2.18 -19.38
C THR A 23 -13.99 3.44 -18.73
N VAL A 24 -13.02 3.28 -17.83
CA VAL A 24 -12.33 4.40 -17.18
C VAL A 24 -11.41 5.09 -18.19
N THR A 25 -11.53 6.39 -18.31
CA THR A 25 -10.67 7.23 -19.17
C THR A 25 -9.45 7.69 -18.36
N ASN A 26 -8.28 7.75 -19.00
CA ASN A 26 -7.00 8.21 -18.41
C ASN A 26 -6.53 7.41 -17.19
N TYR A 27 -6.79 6.10 -17.16
CA TYR A 27 -6.33 5.23 -16.05
C TYR A 27 -4.92 4.64 -16.28
N THR A 28 -4.32 4.87 -17.42
CA THR A 28 -3.02 4.28 -17.83
C THR A 28 -1.98 5.32 -18.21
N ASP A 29 -2.21 6.59 -17.88
CA ASP A 29 -1.20 7.62 -18.06
C ASP A 29 -0.16 7.60 -16.93
N ASP A 30 0.87 8.45 -17.02
CA ASP A 30 1.97 8.46 -16.06
C ASP A 30 1.57 8.90 -14.64
N GLY A 31 0.32 9.36 -14.46
CA GLY A 31 -0.19 9.84 -13.18
C GLY A 31 0.55 11.07 -12.64
N VAL A 32 0.11 11.53 -11.48
CA VAL A 32 0.74 12.66 -10.76
C VAL A 32 1.63 12.12 -9.66
N VAL A 33 2.92 12.45 -9.70
CA VAL A 33 3.88 12.07 -8.65
C VAL A 33 3.51 12.77 -7.35
N LEU A 34 3.19 11.99 -6.32
CA LEU A 34 2.87 12.47 -4.98
C LEU A 34 4.11 12.52 -4.08
N LEU A 35 5.00 11.55 -4.24
CA LEU A 35 6.21 11.43 -3.44
C LEU A 35 7.31 10.79 -4.27
N SER A 36 8.43 11.49 -4.42
CA SER A 36 9.65 10.96 -5.02
C SER A 36 10.45 10.16 -3.98
N THR A 37 11.40 9.35 -4.47
CA THR A 37 12.31 8.58 -3.60
C THR A 37 11.63 7.54 -2.70
N VAL A 38 10.62 6.84 -3.22
CA VAL A 38 9.94 5.74 -2.55
C VAL A 38 10.52 4.41 -3.02
N ASP A 39 11.03 3.61 -2.09
CA ASP A 39 11.59 2.28 -2.37
C ASP A 39 10.57 1.16 -2.23
N SER A 40 9.58 1.35 -1.36
CA SER A 40 8.48 0.39 -1.20
C SER A 40 7.22 1.08 -0.72
N PHE A 41 6.09 0.64 -1.25
CA PHE A 41 4.75 1.04 -0.83
C PHE A 41 3.88 -0.20 -0.70
N GLN A 42 3.34 -0.42 0.51
CA GLN A 42 2.51 -1.56 0.83
C GLN A 42 1.19 -1.14 1.44
N VAL A 43 0.12 -1.83 1.09
CA VAL A 43 -1.20 -1.64 1.68
C VAL A 43 -1.76 -2.98 2.12
N LEU A 44 -2.16 -3.07 3.38
CA LEU A 44 -2.90 -4.21 3.92
C LEU A 44 -4.34 -3.81 4.24
N TYR A 45 -5.26 -4.71 3.94
CA TYR A 45 -6.66 -4.60 4.32
C TYR A 45 -6.86 -5.13 5.73
N GLY A 46 -7.34 -4.29 6.62
CA GLY A 46 -7.81 -4.68 7.93
C GLY A 46 -9.26 -5.16 7.82
N VAL A 47 -9.49 -6.44 8.07
CA VAL A 47 -10.79 -7.07 7.86
C VAL A 47 -11.49 -7.36 9.19
N ALA A 48 -12.80 -7.10 9.21
CA ALA A 48 -13.67 -7.39 10.34
C ALA A 48 -14.04 -8.89 10.40
N PRO A 49 -14.50 -9.41 11.54
CA PRO A 49 -15.00 -10.77 11.63
C PRO A 49 -16.18 -11.00 10.69
N THR A 50 -16.27 -12.23 10.14
CA THR A 50 -17.40 -12.63 9.29
C THR A 50 -18.51 -13.34 10.09
N THR A 51 -18.19 -13.81 11.30
CA THR A 51 -19.13 -14.56 12.14
C THR A 51 -18.88 -14.30 13.62
N PRO A 52 -19.77 -13.66 14.37
CA PRO A 52 -20.91 -12.87 13.87
C PRO A 52 -20.45 -11.61 13.14
N ILE A 53 -21.24 -11.14 12.16
CA ILE A 53 -20.95 -9.86 11.49
C ILE A 53 -21.26 -8.73 12.47
N PRO A 54 -20.28 -7.89 12.86
CA PRO A 54 -20.55 -6.80 13.79
C PRO A 54 -21.43 -5.72 13.15
N PRO A 55 -22.23 -4.99 13.93
CA PRO A 55 -22.98 -3.84 13.45
C PRO A 55 -22.08 -2.77 12.80
N VAL A 56 -22.66 -2.01 11.88
CA VAL A 56 -21.96 -0.85 11.28
C VAL A 56 -21.49 0.09 12.39
N GLY A 57 -20.25 0.55 12.30
CA GLY A 57 -19.61 1.37 13.32
C GLY A 57 -18.86 0.60 14.41
N GLN A 58 -19.15 -0.71 14.58
CA GLN A 58 -18.42 -1.59 15.51
C GLN A 58 -17.49 -2.59 14.80
N ARG A 59 -17.26 -2.38 13.51
CA ARG A 59 -16.41 -3.23 12.68
C ARG A 59 -14.95 -2.85 12.89
N PHE A 60 -14.27 -3.57 13.76
CA PHE A 60 -12.83 -3.40 14.00
C PHE A 60 -12.06 -4.49 13.23
N PRO A 61 -10.87 -4.17 12.72
CA PRO A 61 -10.05 -5.17 12.07
C PRO A 61 -9.55 -6.20 13.10
N VAL A 62 -9.74 -7.48 12.79
CA VAL A 62 -9.22 -8.60 13.61
C VAL A 62 -7.95 -9.20 12.99
N ARG A 63 -7.72 -8.94 11.72
CA ARG A 63 -6.49 -9.31 11.02
C ARG A 63 -6.23 -8.38 9.84
N TYR A 64 -4.98 -8.36 9.39
CA TYR A 64 -4.56 -7.65 8.19
C TYR A 64 -4.12 -8.67 7.13
N MET A 65 -4.40 -8.38 5.86
CA MET A 65 -4.02 -9.22 4.73
C MET A 65 -3.76 -8.38 3.48
N GLY A 66 -2.86 -8.85 2.62
CA GLY A 66 -2.60 -8.26 1.32
C GLY A 66 -3.78 -8.46 0.34
N MET A 67 -3.76 -7.70 -0.74
CA MET A 67 -4.79 -7.72 -1.78
C MET A 67 -4.95 -9.12 -2.41
N GLU A 68 -3.84 -9.80 -2.70
CA GLU A 68 -3.86 -11.13 -3.28
C GLU A 68 -4.59 -12.14 -2.39
N THR A 69 -4.25 -12.16 -1.10
CA THR A 69 -4.91 -13.03 -0.11
C THR A 69 -6.40 -12.71 0.00
N TYR A 70 -6.76 -11.42 -0.01
CA TYR A 70 -8.16 -11.00 0.07
C TYR A 70 -8.95 -11.40 -1.17
N THR A 71 -8.41 -11.19 -2.36
CA THR A 71 -9.10 -11.50 -3.62
C THR A 71 -9.18 -13.01 -3.89
N ALA A 72 -8.26 -13.80 -3.33
CA ALA A 72 -8.30 -15.27 -3.41
C ALA A 72 -9.45 -15.90 -2.62
N ILE A 73 -10.12 -15.16 -1.72
CA ILE A 73 -11.30 -15.66 -1.02
C ILE A 73 -12.47 -15.75 -2.00
N LEU A 74 -12.91 -16.98 -2.28
CA LEU A 74 -14.00 -17.27 -3.22
C LEU A 74 -15.12 -18.07 -2.55
N PRO A 75 -16.38 -17.86 -2.96
CA PRO A 75 -16.84 -16.77 -3.84
C PRO A 75 -16.73 -15.41 -3.17
N ALA A 76 -16.82 -14.32 -3.97
CA ALA A 76 -16.62 -12.96 -3.47
C ALA A 76 -17.55 -12.57 -2.31
N ILE A 77 -18.74 -13.18 -2.21
CA ILE A 77 -19.68 -12.97 -1.10
C ILE A 77 -19.12 -13.42 0.27
N ASN A 78 -18.13 -14.30 0.28
CA ASN A 78 -17.48 -14.76 1.50
C ASN A 78 -16.33 -13.85 1.96
N ARG A 79 -16.01 -12.81 1.18
CA ARG A 79 -14.95 -11.88 1.55
C ARG A 79 -15.36 -11.08 2.79
N PRO A 80 -14.47 -11.01 3.80
CA PRO A 80 -14.75 -10.23 4.99
C PRO A 80 -14.81 -8.74 4.65
N ILE A 81 -15.54 -8.00 5.48
CA ILE A 81 -15.67 -6.55 5.30
C ILE A 81 -14.34 -5.87 5.63
N ILE A 82 -13.86 -5.00 4.73
CA ILE A 82 -12.69 -4.18 4.97
C ILE A 82 -13.10 -3.03 5.89
N SER A 83 -12.53 -2.97 7.09
CA SER A 83 -12.84 -1.96 8.11
C SER A 83 -11.69 -0.99 8.37
N ALA A 84 -10.49 -1.31 7.89
CA ALA A 84 -9.32 -0.45 7.99
C ALA A 84 -8.35 -0.69 6.82
N LEU A 85 -7.49 0.28 6.58
CA LEU A 85 -6.32 0.14 5.72
C LEU A 85 -5.06 0.38 6.57
N ARG A 86 -4.05 -0.44 6.40
CA ARG A 86 -2.72 -0.21 6.94
C ARG A 86 -1.77 0.06 5.79
N VAL A 87 -1.11 1.21 5.83
CA VAL A 87 -0.21 1.67 4.77
C VAL A 87 1.21 1.69 5.32
N GLY A 88 2.16 1.17 4.57
CA GLY A 88 3.58 1.23 4.84
C GLY A 88 4.32 1.84 3.66
N VAL A 89 5.20 2.79 3.92
CA VAL A 89 6.00 3.47 2.89
C VAL A 89 7.46 3.51 3.34
N LEU A 90 8.35 2.94 2.55
CA LEU A 90 9.78 3.07 2.71
C LEU A 90 10.28 4.17 1.77
N VAL A 91 10.85 5.20 2.35
CA VAL A 91 11.42 6.33 1.59
C VAL A 91 12.92 6.44 1.86
N ARG A 92 13.63 7.01 0.89
CA ARG A 92 15.07 7.31 1.03
C ARG A 92 15.33 8.82 0.90
N SER A 93 16.45 9.27 1.42
CA SER A 93 16.91 10.65 1.22
C SER A 93 17.20 10.92 -0.27
N SER A 94 17.01 12.17 -0.71
CA SER A 94 17.37 12.59 -2.08
C SER A 94 18.88 12.54 -2.32
N GLU A 95 19.68 12.73 -1.26
CA GLU A 95 21.14 12.79 -1.34
C GLU A 95 21.78 11.61 -0.61
N SER A 96 22.94 11.18 -1.11
CA SER A 96 23.80 10.22 -0.44
C SER A 96 24.49 10.89 0.76
N ILE A 97 24.63 10.13 1.86
CA ILE A 97 25.35 10.58 3.05
C ILE A 97 26.87 10.45 2.91
N GLY A 98 27.35 9.96 1.74
CA GLY A 98 28.78 9.92 1.41
C GLY A 98 29.63 8.94 2.24
N ALA A 99 29.05 8.21 3.16
CA ALA A 99 29.74 7.26 4.02
C ALA A 99 29.36 5.83 3.65
N ASN A 100 30.35 4.94 3.60
CA ASN A 100 30.08 3.53 3.38
C ASN A 100 29.90 2.82 4.74
N TYR A 101 28.65 2.58 5.10
CA TYR A 101 28.29 1.88 6.35
C TYR A 101 28.12 0.36 6.19
N GLY A 102 28.54 -0.18 5.04
CA GLY A 102 28.29 -1.57 4.68
C GLY A 102 26.88 -1.81 4.16
N THR A 103 26.53 -3.06 3.93
CA THR A 103 25.18 -3.42 3.46
C THR A 103 24.19 -3.27 4.61
N PRO A 104 23.11 -2.48 4.43
CA PRO A 104 22.06 -2.34 5.43
C PRO A 104 21.38 -3.68 5.73
N ALA A 105 20.76 -3.79 6.89
CA ALA A 105 19.87 -4.90 7.20
C ALA A 105 18.59 -4.83 6.34
N ASP A 106 17.93 -5.96 6.15
CA ASP A 106 16.65 -6.05 5.51
C ASP A 106 15.59 -5.23 6.28
N ILE A 107 14.72 -4.53 5.56
CA ILE A 107 13.65 -3.72 6.15
C ILE A 107 12.29 -4.34 5.82
N SER A 108 11.54 -4.72 6.85
CA SER A 108 10.16 -5.20 6.67
C SER A 108 9.20 -4.02 6.55
N VAL A 109 8.52 -3.95 5.41
CA VAL A 109 7.45 -2.98 5.13
C VAL A 109 6.12 -3.73 5.16
N LEU A 110 5.48 -3.76 6.31
CA LEU A 110 4.27 -4.55 6.60
C LEU A 110 4.52 -6.05 6.41
N ASP A 111 3.99 -6.64 5.34
CA ASP A 111 4.14 -8.06 4.97
C ASP A 111 5.21 -8.32 3.90
N ALA A 112 5.82 -7.27 3.36
CA ALA A 112 6.90 -7.36 2.39
C ALA A 112 8.25 -7.03 3.01
N THR A 113 9.31 -7.67 2.52
CA THR A 113 10.69 -7.40 2.94
C THR A 113 11.47 -6.78 1.79
N VAL A 114 12.11 -5.64 2.06
CA VAL A 114 13.06 -5.02 1.16
C VAL A 114 14.47 -5.45 1.60
N ALA A 115 15.15 -6.16 0.72
CA ALA A 115 16.49 -6.66 1.02
C ALA A 115 17.48 -5.52 1.21
N GLY A 116 18.36 -5.61 2.21
CA GLY A 116 19.40 -4.62 2.47
C GLY A 116 20.33 -4.39 1.28
N THR A 117 20.55 -5.43 0.45
CA THR A 117 21.31 -5.31 -0.80
C THR A 117 20.63 -4.43 -1.85
N ALA A 118 19.29 -4.37 -1.85
CA ALA A 118 18.53 -3.54 -2.80
C ALA A 118 18.53 -2.05 -2.42
N ILE A 119 18.81 -1.75 -1.15
CA ILE A 119 18.83 -0.38 -0.59
C ILE A 119 20.24 0.07 -0.19
N ASN A 120 21.28 -0.60 -0.68
CA ASN A 120 22.69 -0.28 -0.40
C ASN A 120 23.19 0.85 -1.32
N ASP A 121 22.53 2.00 -1.26
CA ASP A 121 22.78 3.18 -2.10
C ASP A 121 23.40 4.36 -1.32
N GLN A 122 23.90 4.11 -0.13
CA GLN A 122 24.48 5.13 0.77
C GLN A 122 23.50 6.28 1.12
N ARG A 123 22.21 5.97 1.18
CA ARG A 123 21.15 6.90 1.52
C ARG A 123 20.51 6.53 2.84
N VAL A 124 19.89 7.51 3.48
CA VAL A 124 19.08 7.25 4.68
C VAL A 124 17.72 6.74 4.25
N HIS A 125 17.34 5.57 4.77
CA HIS A 125 16.01 4.98 4.54
C HIS A 125 15.17 5.11 5.80
N ARG A 126 13.89 5.48 5.62
CA ARG A 126 12.92 5.57 6.71
C ARG A 126 11.61 4.90 6.34
N LEU A 127 11.12 4.09 7.27
CA LEU A 127 9.83 3.45 7.19
C LEU A 127 8.79 4.29 7.92
N PHE A 128 7.70 4.60 7.22
CA PHE A 128 6.50 5.21 7.79
C PHE A 128 5.34 4.23 7.69
N THR A 129 4.58 4.07 8.77
CA THR A 129 3.37 3.25 8.78
C THR A 129 2.21 4.04 9.34
N SER A 130 1.03 3.84 8.77
CA SER A 130 -0.20 4.44 9.24
C SER A 130 -1.36 3.47 9.14
N THR A 131 -2.33 3.61 10.03
CA THR A 131 -3.56 2.82 9.99
C THR A 131 -4.76 3.76 9.90
N LEU A 132 -5.57 3.57 8.87
CA LEU A 132 -6.76 4.37 8.58
C LEU A 132 -8.00 3.51 8.83
N LYS A 133 -8.85 3.91 9.77
CA LYS A 133 -10.15 3.26 9.98
C LYS A 133 -11.15 3.78 8.94
N LEU A 134 -11.84 2.86 8.25
CA LEU A 134 -12.89 3.21 7.31
C LEU A 134 -14.19 3.47 8.07
N ARG A 135 -14.72 4.68 7.92
CA ARG A 135 -15.89 5.14 8.68
C ARG A 135 -17.19 4.43 8.28
N ASN A 136 -17.29 4.08 7.00
CA ASN A 136 -18.49 3.49 6.39
C ASN A 136 -18.18 2.11 5.80
N ALA A 137 -17.46 1.26 6.56
CA ALA A 137 -17.26 -0.12 6.14
C ALA A 137 -18.64 -0.80 6.10
N ILE A 138 -19.17 -0.98 4.89
CA ILE A 138 -20.47 -1.56 4.58
C ILE A 138 -20.35 -3.08 4.63
#